data_71755fa7d36490d255990d6894caff5e
#
_entry.id   71755fa7d36490d255990d6894caff5e
#
_cell.length_a   1.000
_cell.length_b   1.000
_cell.length_c   1.000
_cell.angle_alpha   90.00
_cell.angle_beta   90.00
_cell.angle_gamma   90.00
#
_symmetry.space_group_name_H-M   'P 1'
#
loop_
_entity.id
_entity.type
_entity.pdbx_description
1 polymer ?
#
loop_
_entity_poly.entity_id
_entity_poly.type
_entity_poly.pdbx_seq_one_letter_code
_entity_poly.pdbx_strand_id
1 'polypeptide(L)'
;MSLPTLPEATDAGTSEPPKTQSRAPRIRSWAAGVYGQAAANALLLGVLINSGNRGLLSGLPGGYSAGTGDHYVLSSMGLHWADPTRYAGDWFLEAAPQPHWFFDTLTYLGSSLGILDLVYVLFWCFGLAAFGLAVAFLSRKWAPSMPWMFGAATTVLASLSPWMVVGTGSSMLALAIPAVVSANLVFLFIAAALTGRSRWMLAAAVLTAVVHVQQGAVVAVLLAALIVVHVVRHRVLPKATSAALAATAAIVAAGLTARPVAANTGDFVDICNELIAYHCAAQLWGTSTVLYSLATIGLALFTVMYEPSGNRPVWGAVVGLPMIGLSLGLMANVLSVPFFGELAQGLNVYRLGALVMPFAIMGLLLPLFRLGNKHLLAVLPLLLFTWEYLLSDSWAPVIPASAAFAAAYLAVVLIPVVVRSRRPERAVMTTRLSASALILLFLGTAVGTGSLTFRSLNTTYIPNAEVREWGEAVEKAVPPGESLLAPPLASYIRAATYRGVIADCKNIPYGGVPWAEWQERLGDLGGRDQCLDRNPQAYNGQSSEQLDRIAEKYDIRYMVVEQGQSDRIPELRELGWSTVLEPVNTIQNVVLHKTG
;
A
#
# COMPACT_ATOMS: atom_id res chain seq x y z
N MET A 1 75.71 17.38 -34.40
CA MET A 1 74.22 17.23 -34.24
C MET A 1 73.77 16.30 -35.32
N SER A 2 73.66 15.03 -35.02
CA SER A 2 73.33 13.97 -35.94
C SER A 2 71.87 13.49 -35.61
N LEU A 3 71.06 13.52 -36.64
CA LEU A 3 69.67 13.01 -36.61
C LEU A 3 69.67 11.47 -36.57
N PRO A 4 68.82 10.82 -35.82
CA PRO A 4 68.62 9.35 -35.87
C PRO A 4 67.73 8.98 -37.02
N THR A 5 68.13 7.93 -37.75
CA THR A 5 67.51 7.25 -38.86
C THR A 5 66.28 6.47 -38.40
N LEU A 6 65.18 6.54 -39.19
CA LEU A 6 63.94 5.73 -39.07
C LEU A 6 64.26 4.27 -39.46
N PRO A 7 63.67 3.27 -38.79
CA PRO A 7 63.74 1.89 -39.24
C PRO A 7 62.62 1.60 -40.30
N GLU A 8 63.02 0.78 -41.26
CA GLU A 8 62.25 0.27 -42.39
C GLU A 8 61.00 -0.50 -41.98
N ALA A 9 59.93 -0.36 -42.78
CA ALA A 9 58.71 -1.08 -42.71
C ALA A 9 58.89 -2.54 -43.11
N THR A 10 58.64 -3.48 -42.20
CA THR A 10 58.53 -4.90 -42.48
C THR A 10 57.05 -5.32 -42.57
N ASP A 11 56.75 -5.91 -43.68
CA ASP A 11 55.66 -6.83 -44.09
C ASP A 11 54.27 -6.76 -43.40
N ALA A 12 53.32 -6.41 -44.25
CA ALA A 12 51.89 -6.55 -44.05
C ALA A 12 51.50 -8.02 -43.96
N GLY A 13 51.41 -8.56 -42.76
CA GLY A 13 50.66 -9.76 -42.45
C GLY A 13 49.17 -9.47 -42.58
N THR A 14 48.48 -10.12 -43.52
CA THR A 14 47.03 -10.14 -43.71
C THR A 14 46.37 -10.67 -42.46
N SER A 15 46.02 -9.78 -41.51
CA SER A 15 45.17 -10.13 -40.39
C SER A 15 43.71 -10.25 -40.84
N GLU A 16 43.13 -11.48 -40.79
CA GLU A 16 41.68 -11.68 -40.90
C GLU A 16 40.93 -10.69 -40.00
N PRO A 17 39.86 -10.03 -40.47
CA PRO A 17 39.09 -9.14 -39.66
C PRO A 17 38.51 -9.95 -38.48
N PRO A 18 38.53 -9.40 -37.23
CA PRO A 18 37.99 -10.09 -36.08
C PRO A 18 36.50 -10.41 -36.34
N LYS A 19 36.15 -11.69 -36.30
CA LYS A 19 34.78 -12.16 -36.40
C LYS A 19 33.98 -11.39 -35.37
N THR A 20 33.13 -10.48 -35.82
CA THR A 20 32.14 -9.77 -35.01
C THR A 20 31.22 -10.82 -34.38
N GLN A 21 31.58 -11.28 -33.18
CA GLN A 21 30.69 -12.08 -32.35
C GLN A 21 29.44 -11.25 -32.13
N SER A 22 28.32 -11.72 -32.71
CA SER A 22 27.04 -11.05 -32.59
C SER A 22 26.67 -10.89 -31.11
N ARG A 23 26.68 -9.66 -30.61
CA ARG A 23 26.31 -9.32 -29.23
C ARG A 23 24.84 -9.61 -28.90
N ALA A 24 24.02 -9.93 -29.91
CA ALA A 24 22.59 -10.11 -29.82
C ALA A 24 22.13 -11.27 -28.89
N PRO A 25 22.72 -12.47 -28.87
CA PRO A 25 22.22 -13.56 -28.00
C PRO A 25 22.49 -13.33 -26.51
N ARG A 26 23.61 -12.65 -26.16
CA ARG A 26 23.91 -12.35 -24.75
C ARG A 26 22.97 -11.32 -24.11
N ILE A 27 22.54 -10.30 -24.84
CA ILE A 27 21.61 -9.28 -24.35
C ILE A 27 20.21 -9.86 -24.16
N ARG A 28 19.74 -10.70 -25.08
CA ARG A 28 18.44 -11.37 -24.96
C ARG A 28 18.40 -12.34 -23.77
N SER A 29 19.42 -13.15 -23.55
CA SER A 29 19.48 -14.08 -22.41
C SER A 29 19.55 -13.34 -21.06
N TRP A 30 20.24 -12.19 -21.00
CA TRP A 30 20.31 -11.39 -19.81
C TRP A 30 18.99 -10.67 -19.48
N ALA A 31 18.34 -10.09 -20.51
CA ALA A 31 17.03 -9.44 -20.35
C ALA A 31 15.95 -10.47 -19.95
N ALA A 32 15.92 -11.65 -20.57
CA ALA A 32 15.05 -12.73 -20.18
C ALA A 32 15.28 -13.15 -18.70
N GLY A 33 16.53 -13.21 -18.26
CA GLY A 33 16.85 -13.51 -16.87
C GLY A 33 16.30 -12.50 -15.86
N VAL A 34 16.29 -11.19 -16.15
CA VAL A 34 15.71 -10.15 -15.27
C VAL A 34 14.20 -10.22 -15.24
N TYR A 35 13.56 -10.30 -16.40
CA TYR A 35 12.10 -10.36 -16.49
C TYR A 35 11.56 -11.71 -15.98
N GLY A 36 12.27 -12.81 -16.22
CA GLY A 36 11.94 -14.10 -15.62
C GLY A 36 12.01 -14.06 -14.09
N GLN A 37 13.03 -13.41 -13.52
CA GLN A 37 13.12 -13.19 -12.07
C GLN A 37 11.99 -12.30 -11.56
N ALA A 38 11.66 -11.23 -12.28
CA ALA A 38 10.55 -10.33 -11.92
C ALA A 38 9.22 -11.07 -11.89
N ALA A 39 8.94 -11.86 -12.93
CA ALA A 39 7.73 -12.68 -13.01
C ALA A 39 7.68 -13.73 -11.88
N ALA A 40 8.79 -14.40 -11.59
CA ALA A 40 8.87 -15.36 -10.48
C ALA A 40 8.64 -14.70 -9.12
N ASN A 41 9.21 -13.52 -8.87
CA ASN A 41 8.98 -12.77 -7.64
C ASN A 41 7.52 -12.32 -7.53
N ALA A 42 6.91 -11.81 -8.60
CA ALA A 42 5.51 -11.39 -8.61
C ALA A 42 4.57 -12.57 -8.37
N LEU A 43 4.81 -13.70 -9.03
CA LEU A 43 4.03 -14.92 -8.84
C LEU A 43 4.19 -15.47 -7.42
N LEU A 44 5.42 -15.57 -6.92
CA LEU A 44 5.70 -16.01 -5.55
C LEU A 44 4.97 -15.11 -4.53
N LEU A 45 5.04 -13.79 -4.71
CA LEU A 45 4.35 -12.84 -3.85
C LEU A 45 2.83 -13.05 -3.90
N GLY A 46 2.25 -13.15 -5.08
CA GLY A 46 0.82 -13.39 -5.27
C GLY A 46 0.35 -14.70 -4.62
N VAL A 47 1.10 -15.79 -4.80
CA VAL A 47 0.81 -17.08 -4.17
C VAL A 47 0.89 -16.97 -2.65
N LEU A 48 1.95 -16.38 -2.10
CA LEU A 48 2.12 -16.26 -0.65
C LEU A 48 1.08 -15.36 0.01
N ILE A 49 0.70 -14.24 -0.64
CA ILE A 49 -0.38 -13.38 -0.14
C ILE A 49 -1.71 -14.13 -0.10
N ASN A 50 -2.00 -14.93 -1.13
CA ASN A 50 -3.26 -15.68 -1.21
C ASN A 50 -3.26 -16.98 -0.41
N SER A 51 -2.10 -17.53 -0.05
CA SER A 51 -2.03 -18.72 0.80
C SER A 51 -2.40 -18.47 2.26
N GLY A 52 -2.90 -17.30 2.58
CA GLY A 52 -3.55 -17.02 3.86
C GLY A 52 -2.60 -16.59 4.95
N ASN A 53 -1.99 -15.45 4.78
CA ASN A 53 -1.22 -14.82 5.84
C ASN A 53 -2.13 -14.33 6.97
N ARG A 54 -2.76 -15.27 7.69
CA ARG A 54 -3.46 -14.94 8.93
C ARG A 54 -2.43 -14.86 10.05
N GLY A 55 -2.16 -13.64 10.47
CA GLY A 55 -1.91 -13.46 11.87
C GLY A 55 -0.57 -13.86 12.44
N LEU A 56 0.47 -14.25 11.67
CA LEU A 56 1.78 -14.29 12.30
C LEU A 56 2.26 -12.88 12.68
N LEU A 57 1.85 -11.88 11.90
CA LEU A 57 2.33 -10.52 12.02
C LEU A 57 1.25 -9.42 12.03
N SER A 58 -0.01 -9.71 11.78
CA SER A 58 -0.99 -8.63 11.60
C SER A 58 -2.41 -8.88 12.15
N GLY A 59 -2.75 -10.10 12.55
CA GLY A 59 -4.12 -10.41 12.99
C GLY A 59 -5.23 -10.19 11.96
N LEU A 60 -4.90 -9.64 10.78
CA LEU A 60 -5.85 -9.29 9.73
C LEU A 60 -5.94 -10.39 8.67
N PRO A 61 -7.11 -10.57 8.02
CA PRO A 61 -7.27 -11.56 6.98
C PRO A 61 -6.31 -11.23 5.82
N GLY A 62 -5.32 -12.09 5.59
CA GLY A 62 -4.44 -12.02 4.43
C GLY A 62 -5.16 -12.52 3.18
N GLY A 63 -4.65 -12.13 2.03
CA GLY A 63 -5.13 -12.51 0.73
C GLY A 63 -5.64 -11.34 -0.09
N TYR A 64 -5.71 -11.54 -1.40
CA TYR A 64 -6.32 -10.58 -2.29
C TYR A 64 -7.79 -10.38 -1.91
N SER A 65 -8.18 -9.13 -1.79
CA SER A 65 -9.57 -8.76 -1.56
C SER A 65 -9.96 -7.57 -2.43
N ALA A 66 -10.95 -7.75 -3.28
CA ALA A 66 -11.58 -6.67 -4.04
C ALA A 66 -12.56 -5.88 -3.19
N GLY A 67 -13.26 -6.52 -2.25
CA GLY A 67 -14.33 -5.92 -1.46
C GLY A 67 -13.88 -5.49 -0.07
N THR A 68 -12.96 -4.58 0.05
CA THR A 68 -12.60 -3.96 1.33
C THR A 68 -13.16 -2.56 1.45
N GLY A 69 -13.15 -2.00 2.66
CA GLY A 69 -13.71 -0.68 2.91
C GLY A 69 -13.25 0.42 1.95
N ASP A 70 -11.99 0.43 1.52
CA ASP A 70 -11.48 1.43 0.58
C ASP A 70 -12.06 1.28 -0.83
N HIS A 71 -12.31 0.04 -1.30
CA HIS A 71 -13.02 -0.17 -2.56
C HIS A 71 -14.43 0.41 -2.53
N TYR A 72 -15.14 0.28 -1.40
CA TYR A 72 -16.51 0.78 -1.27
C TYR A 72 -16.60 2.31 -1.41
N VAL A 73 -15.54 3.03 -1.01
CA VAL A 73 -15.45 4.48 -1.21
C VAL A 73 -15.04 4.80 -2.65
N LEU A 74 -13.92 4.22 -3.11
CA LEU A 74 -13.24 4.59 -4.34
C LEU A 74 -13.97 4.11 -5.60
N SER A 75 -14.78 3.05 -5.51
CA SER A 75 -15.48 2.50 -6.68
C SER A 75 -16.80 3.21 -6.99
N SER A 76 -17.39 3.93 -6.05
CA SER A 76 -18.76 4.45 -6.17
C SER A 76 -18.94 5.39 -7.36
N MET A 77 -17.97 6.24 -7.66
CA MET A 77 -18.02 7.16 -8.82
C MET A 77 -17.99 6.38 -10.15
N GLY A 78 -17.09 5.45 -10.32
CA GLY A 78 -17.00 4.65 -11.55
C GLY A 78 -18.22 3.74 -11.76
N LEU A 79 -18.81 3.23 -10.67
CA LEU A 79 -20.05 2.46 -10.70
C LEU A 79 -21.25 3.33 -11.07
N HIS A 80 -21.33 4.56 -10.55
CA HIS A 80 -22.35 5.53 -10.92
C HIS A 80 -22.24 5.95 -12.39
N TRP A 81 -21.04 6.15 -12.92
CA TRP A 81 -20.86 6.43 -14.35
C TRP A 81 -21.30 5.28 -15.25
N ALA A 82 -21.10 4.01 -14.81
CA ALA A 82 -21.51 2.84 -15.57
C ALA A 82 -23.03 2.62 -15.56
N ASP A 83 -23.67 2.95 -14.44
CA ASP A 83 -25.10 2.87 -14.22
C ASP A 83 -25.55 4.05 -13.34
N PRO A 84 -26.12 5.10 -13.92
CA PRO A 84 -26.57 6.30 -13.18
C PRO A 84 -27.67 6.03 -12.14
N THR A 85 -28.29 4.87 -12.15
CA THR A 85 -29.28 4.49 -11.11
C THR A 85 -28.60 4.08 -9.81
N ARG A 86 -27.32 3.67 -9.87
CA ARG A 86 -26.50 3.37 -8.70
C ARG A 86 -26.02 4.65 -8.07
N TYR A 87 -26.13 4.74 -6.76
CA TYR A 87 -25.77 5.94 -5.99
C TYR A 87 -26.44 7.23 -6.46
N ALA A 88 -27.56 7.16 -7.19
CA ALA A 88 -28.35 8.33 -7.52
C ALA A 88 -28.85 8.96 -6.20
N GLY A 89 -28.69 10.30 -6.05
CA GLY A 89 -29.04 11.00 -4.81
C GLY A 89 -28.16 10.66 -3.60
N ASP A 90 -27.01 10.03 -3.82
CA ASP A 90 -26.03 9.79 -2.74
C ASP A 90 -25.34 11.10 -2.37
N TRP A 91 -25.70 11.61 -1.20
CA TRP A 91 -25.14 12.85 -0.67
C TRP A 91 -23.60 12.88 -0.68
N PHE A 92 -22.95 11.79 -0.25
CA PHE A 92 -21.48 11.75 -0.21
C PHE A 92 -20.86 11.85 -1.60
N LEU A 93 -21.43 11.16 -2.58
CA LEU A 93 -20.92 11.21 -3.95
C LEU A 93 -21.14 12.58 -4.59
N GLU A 94 -22.22 13.27 -4.26
CA GLU A 94 -22.55 14.61 -4.79
C GLU A 94 -21.75 15.71 -4.08
N ALA A 95 -21.72 15.72 -2.75
CA ALA A 95 -21.11 16.77 -1.95
C ALA A 95 -19.60 16.64 -1.76
N ALA A 96 -19.10 15.42 -1.66
CA ALA A 96 -17.70 15.14 -1.35
C ALA A 96 -17.07 14.08 -2.26
N PRO A 97 -17.20 14.18 -3.59
CA PRO A 97 -16.61 13.19 -4.48
C PRO A 97 -15.10 13.16 -4.29
N GLN A 98 -14.53 11.95 -4.25
CA GLN A 98 -13.11 11.72 -4.12
C GLN A 98 -12.56 11.09 -5.42
N PRO A 99 -12.42 11.87 -6.50
CA PRO A 99 -12.06 11.31 -7.79
C PRO A 99 -10.65 10.75 -7.78
N HIS A 100 -10.57 9.49 -8.21
CA HIS A 100 -9.36 8.81 -8.60
C HIS A 100 -9.46 8.43 -10.08
N TRP A 101 -9.45 9.44 -10.95
CA TRP A 101 -9.84 9.38 -12.36
C TRP A 101 -9.44 8.09 -13.10
N PHE A 102 -8.22 7.61 -12.87
CA PHE A 102 -7.77 6.36 -13.48
C PHE A 102 -8.53 5.15 -12.93
N PHE A 103 -8.70 5.08 -11.62
CA PHE A 103 -9.39 3.98 -10.96
C PHE A 103 -10.89 4.03 -11.23
N ASP A 104 -11.48 5.23 -11.25
CA ASP A 104 -12.87 5.46 -11.62
C ASP A 104 -13.13 4.99 -13.05
N THR A 105 -12.21 5.31 -13.99
CA THR A 105 -12.28 4.83 -15.37
C THR A 105 -12.17 3.31 -15.47
N LEU A 106 -11.25 2.68 -14.71
CA LEU A 106 -11.15 1.21 -14.65
C LEU A 106 -12.43 0.59 -14.11
N THR A 107 -13.00 1.17 -13.07
CA THR A 107 -14.26 0.71 -12.46
C THR A 107 -15.42 0.89 -13.44
N TYR A 108 -15.52 2.03 -14.10
CA TYR A 108 -16.50 2.29 -15.16
C TYR A 108 -16.43 1.24 -16.26
N LEU A 109 -15.24 1.04 -16.85
CA LEU A 109 -15.05 0.07 -17.93
C LEU A 109 -15.34 -1.35 -17.46
N GLY A 110 -14.83 -1.73 -16.30
CA GLY A 110 -15.06 -3.06 -15.73
C GLY A 110 -16.53 -3.35 -15.46
N SER A 111 -17.25 -2.38 -14.91
CA SER A 111 -18.68 -2.49 -14.63
C SER A 111 -19.50 -2.52 -15.92
N SER A 112 -19.25 -1.59 -16.86
CA SER A 112 -19.98 -1.51 -18.13
C SER A 112 -19.80 -2.77 -19.00
N LEU A 113 -18.68 -3.46 -18.89
CA LEU A 113 -18.38 -4.71 -19.59
C LEU A 113 -18.77 -5.96 -18.80
N GLY A 114 -19.25 -5.83 -17.56
CA GLY A 114 -19.58 -6.97 -16.70
C GLY A 114 -18.36 -7.78 -16.21
N ILE A 115 -17.15 -7.18 -16.23
CA ILE A 115 -15.88 -7.84 -15.86
C ILE A 115 -15.13 -7.11 -14.74
N LEU A 116 -15.85 -6.40 -13.86
CA LEU A 116 -15.25 -5.58 -12.80
C LEU A 116 -14.26 -6.36 -11.94
N ASP A 117 -14.63 -7.55 -11.54
CA ASP A 117 -13.80 -8.42 -10.70
C ASP A 117 -12.46 -8.75 -11.39
N LEU A 118 -12.50 -9.08 -12.68
CA LEU A 118 -11.31 -9.36 -13.47
C LEU A 118 -10.43 -8.10 -13.60
N VAL A 119 -11.01 -6.93 -13.82
CA VAL A 119 -10.28 -5.67 -13.93
C VAL A 119 -9.52 -5.37 -12.64
N TYR A 120 -10.12 -5.59 -11.48
CA TYR A 120 -9.46 -5.38 -10.20
C TYR A 120 -8.34 -6.40 -9.94
N VAL A 121 -8.53 -7.67 -10.29
CA VAL A 121 -7.46 -8.68 -10.23
C VAL A 121 -6.28 -8.27 -11.12
N LEU A 122 -6.54 -7.84 -12.35
CA LEU A 122 -5.48 -7.40 -13.28
C LEU A 122 -4.76 -6.15 -12.77
N PHE A 123 -5.48 -5.21 -12.17
CA PHE A 123 -4.90 -4.02 -11.55
C PHE A 123 -4.00 -4.38 -10.35
N TRP A 124 -4.42 -5.33 -9.53
CA TRP A 124 -3.59 -5.88 -8.47
C TRP A 124 -2.34 -6.58 -9.00
N CYS A 125 -2.49 -7.46 -10.01
CA CYS A 125 -1.37 -8.15 -10.66
C CYS A 125 -0.36 -7.16 -11.27
N PHE A 126 -0.83 -6.04 -11.80
CA PHE A 126 0.03 -4.95 -12.27
C PHE A 126 0.90 -4.37 -11.14
N GLY A 127 0.32 -4.13 -9.97
CA GLY A 127 1.08 -3.73 -8.76
C GLY A 127 2.12 -4.77 -8.35
N LEU A 128 1.76 -6.05 -8.34
CA LEU A 128 2.71 -7.14 -8.02
C LEU A 128 3.84 -7.25 -9.05
N ALA A 129 3.53 -7.05 -10.33
CA ALA A 129 4.55 -7.03 -11.39
C ALA A 129 5.54 -5.88 -11.21
N ALA A 130 5.05 -4.69 -10.84
CA ALA A 130 5.91 -3.55 -10.52
C ALA A 130 6.84 -3.85 -9.33
N PHE A 131 6.31 -4.43 -8.25
CA PHE A 131 7.09 -4.87 -7.09
C PHE A 131 8.14 -5.92 -7.49
N GLY A 132 7.72 -6.98 -8.20
CA GLY A 132 8.61 -8.06 -8.63
C GLY A 132 9.77 -7.55 -9.51
N LEU A 133 9.49 -6.58 -10.38
CA LEU A 133 10.49 -5.95 -11.24
C LEU A 133 11.47 -5.07 -10.45
N ALA A 134 10.99 -4.30 -9.48
CA ALA A 134 11.81 -3.51 -8.57
C ALA A 134 12.77 -4.40 -7.78
N VAL A 135 12.24 -5.48 -7.18
CA VAL A 135 13.04 -6.48 -6.47
C VAL A 135 14.09 -7.11 -7.39
N ALA A 136 13.74 -7.48 -8.63
CA ALA A 136 14.69 -8.05 -9.58
C ALA A 136 15.82 -7.08 -9.96
N PHE A 137 15.51 -5.79 -10.11
CA PHE A 137 16.52 -4.77 -10.37
C PHE A 137 17.49 -4.62 -9.22
N LEU A 138 17.00 -4.43 -8.01
CA LEU A 138 17.82 -4.24 -6.81
C LEU A 138 18.60 -5.50 -6.42
N SER A 139 18.00 -6.68 -6.56
CA SER A 139 18.68 -7.96 -6.30
C SER A 139 19.94 -8.13 -7.14
N ARG A 140 19.87 -7.79 -8.43
CA ARG A 140 21.01 -7.88 -9.34
C ARG A 140 22.09 -6.85 -9.07
N LYS A 141 21.70 -5.70 -8.52
CA LYS A 141 22.63 -4.66 -8.11
C LYS A 141 23.31 -4.99 -6.77
N TRP A 142 22.50 -5.32 -5.79
CA TRP A 142 22.95 -5.42 -4.41
C TRP A 142 23.45 -6.82 -4.02
N ALA A 143 22.96 -7.87 -4.65
CA ALA A 143 23.39 -9.25 -4.43
C ALA A 143 23.73 -9.97 -5.75
N PRO A 144 24.71 -9.47 -6.55
CA PRO A 144 24.99 -9.97 -7.90
C PRO A 144 25.41 -11.44 -7.96
N SER A 145 25.98 -11.98 -6.88
CA SER A 145 26.36 -13.38 -6.78
C SER A 145 25.17 -14.33 -6.60
N MET A 146 24.05 -13.86 -6.02
CA MET A 146 22.88 -14.66 -5.69
C MET A 146 21.57 -13.87 -5.88
N PRO A 147 21.32 -13.25 -7.03
CA PRO A 147 20.20 -12.33 -7.19
C PRO A 147 18.83 -13.00 -7.06
N TRP A 148 18.69 -14.24 -7.49
CA TRP A 148 17.46 -15.00 -7.36
C TRP A 148 17.10 -15.31 -5.90
N MET A 149 18.08 -15.75 -5.11
CA MET A 149 17.86 -16.06 -3.70
C MET A 149 17.57 -14.81 -2.88
N PHE A 150 18.30 -13.72 -3.14
CA PHE A 150 18.02 -12.43 -2.49
C PHE A 150 16.62 -11.93 -2.84
N GLY A 151 16.23 -12.00 -4.11
CA GLY A 151 14.89 -11.62 -4.55
C GLY A 151 13.79 -12.48 -3.93
N ALA A 152 13.98 -13.80 -3.90
CA ALA A 152 13.03 -14.71 -3.27
C ALA A 152 12.92 -14.44 -1.75
N ALA A 153 14.03 -14.27 -1.04
CA ALA A 153 14.02 -13.93 0.39
C ALA A 153 13.31 -12.62 0.68
N THR A 154 13.59 -11.57 -0.14
CA THR A 154 12.90 -10.28 -0.04
C THR A 154 11.39 -10.45 -0.24
N THR A 155 10.98 -11.22 -1.24
CA THR A 155 9.57 -11.45 -1.57
C THR A 155 8.84 -12.23 -0.47
N VAL A 156 9.48 -13.27 0.09
CA VAL A 156 8.92 -14.05 1.21
C VAL A 156 8.73 -13.15 2.43
N LEU A 157 9.76 -12.37 2.82
CA LEU A 157 9.63 -11.46 3.96
C LEU A 157 8.58 -10.38 3.74
N ALA A 158 8.48 -9.83 2.53
CA ALA A 158 7.46 -8.85 2.19
C ALA A 158 6.04 -9.44 2.32
N SER A 159 5.84 -10.69 1.92
CA SER A 159 4.54 -11.37 2.05
C SER A 159 4.16 -11.65 3.50
N LEU A 160 5.14 -11.89 4.36
CA LEU A 160 4.94 -12.13 5.79
C LEU A 160 4.78 -10.83 6.60
N SER A 161 5.19 -9.71 6.04
CA SER A 161 5.20 -8.39 6.69
C SER A 161 4.36 -7.35 5.94
N PRO A 162 3.13 -7.66 5.49
CA PRO A 162 2.35 -6.76 4.65
C PRO A 162 2.00 -5.43 5.35
N TRP A 163 2.10 -5.38 6.68
CA TRP A 163 1.74 -4.27 7.55
C TRP A 163 2.93 -3.47 8.08
N MET A 164 4.14 -3.78 7.67
CA MET A 164 5.33 -3.00 8.02
C MET A 164 5.35 -1.64 7.32
N VAL A 165 4.25 -0.91 7.43
CA VAL A 165 4.04 0.36 6.74
C VAL A 165 3.81 1.44 7.78
N VAL A 166 4.79 2.31 7.95
CA VAL A 166 4.70 3.45 8.86
C VAL A 166 3.51 4.33 8.48
N GLY A 167 2.56 4.48 9.39
CA GLY A 167 1.49 5.47 9.25
C GLY A 167 0.40 5.20 8.20
N THR A 168 0.33 4.04 7.57
CA THR A 168 -0.73 3.79 6.58
C THR A 168 -1.79 2.81 7.03
N GLY A 169 -1.49 1.94 7.98
CA GLY A 169 -2.40 0.88 8.44
C GLY A 169 -2.90 -0.08 7.34
N SER A 170 -2.48 0.13 6.10
CA SER A 170 -2.94 -0.60 4.92
C SER A 170 -1.91 -1.59 4.43
N SER A 171 -2.35 -2.78 4.01
CA SER A 171 -1.49 -3.74 3.35
C SER A 171 -1.03 -3.22 2.00
N MET A 172 0.29 -3.04 1.83
CA MET A 172 0.85 -2.62 0.53
C MET A 172 0.63 -3.62 -0.60
N LEU A 173 0.30 -4.86 -0.29
CA LEU A 173 0.44 -5.95 -1.27
C LEU A 173 -0.87 -6.70 -1.53
N ALA A 174 -1.88 -6.57 -0.66
CA ALA A 174 -3.09 -7.37 -0.73
C ALA A 174 -4.29 -6.65 -1.39
N LEU A 175 -4.25 -5.33 -1.53
CA LEU A 175 -5.39 -4.54 -2.00
C LEU A 175 -5.19 -4.04 -3.44
N ALA A 176 -6.25 -4.12 -4.25
CA ALA A 176 -6.29 -3.56 -5.61
C ALA A 176 -6.75 -2.10 -5.61
N ILE A 177 -6.16 -1.25 -4.79
CA ILE A 177 -6.52 0.17 -4.68
C ILE A 177 -5.40 1.08 -5.21
N PRO A 178 -5.72 2.30 -5.66
CA PRO A 178 -4.73 3.21 -6.25
C PRO A 178 -3.51 3.46 -5.37
N ALA A 179 -3.70 3.66 -4.07
CA ALA A 179 -2.61 3.93 -3.13
C ALA A 179 -1.60 2.77 -3.04
N VAL A 180 -2.06 1.52 -3.09
CA VAL A 180 -1.20 0.32 -3.01
C VAL A 180 -0.46 0.09 -4.31
N VAL A 181 -1.15 0.16 -5.45
CA VAL A 181 -0.52 -0.05 -6.76
C VAL A 181 0.49 1.05 -7.06
N SER A 182 0.16 2.31 -6.75
CA SER A 182 1.09 3.42 -6.94
C SER A 182 2.32 3.33 -6.03
N ALA A 183 2.20 2.87 -4.79
CA ALA A 183 3.36 2.64 -3.92
C ALA A 183 4.34 1.62 -4.53
N ASN A 184 3.84 0.55 -5.15
CA ASN A 184 4.68 -0.41 -5.87
C ASN A 184 5.32 0.20 -7.13
N LEU A 185 4.65 1.13 -7.80
CA LEU A 185 5.22 1.91 -8.92
C LEU A 185 6.30 2.87 -8.44
N VAL A 186 6.13 3.55 -7.29
CA VAL A 186 7.18 4.38 -6.68
C VAL A 186 8.40 3.53 -6.31
N PHE A 187 8.19 2.34 -5.77
CA PHE A 187 9.28 1.42 -5.48
C PHE A 187 10.02 1.00 -6.78
N LEU A 188 9.29 0.73 -7.86
CA LEU A 188 9.87 0.47 -9.17
C LEU A 188 10.64 1.69 -9.72
N PHE A 189 10.10 2.89 -9.57
CA PHE A 189 10.76 4.14 -9.94
C PHE A 189 12.12 4.28 -9.23
N ILE A 190 12.15 4.10 -7.90
CA ILE A 190 13.37 4.19 -7.11
C ILE A 190 14.37 3.09 -7.52
N ALA A 191 13.91 1.86 -7.67
CA ALA A 191 14.76 0.74 -8.09
C ALA A 191 15.37 0.98 -9.49
N ALA A 192 14.60 1.51 -10.42
CA ALA A 192 15.04 1.86 -11.76
C ALA A 192 16.06 3.02 -11.75
N ALA A 193 15.84 4.06 -10.94
CA ALA A 193 16.77 5.16 -10.74
C ALA A 193 18.11 4.67 -10.17
N LEU A 194 18.08 3.88 -9.12
CA LEU A 194 19.27 3.30 -8.48
C LEU A 194 20.06 2.37 -9.41
N THR A 195 19.40 1.71 -10.35
CA THR A 195 20.01 0.76 -11.29
C THR A 195 20.31 1.35 -12.67
N GLY A 196 20.07 2.66 -12.89
CA GLY A 196 20.32 3.36 -14.14
C GLY A 196 19.38 2.97 -15.28
N ARG A 197 18.19 2.46 -14.98
CA ARG A 197 17.21 2.00 -15.97
C ARG A 197 16.22 3.11 -16.33
N SER A 198 16.70 4.12 -17.04
CA SER A 198 15.96 5.35 -17.31
C SER A 198 14.57 5.14 -17.90
N ARG A 199 14.39 4.22 -18.85
CA ARG A 199 13.06 3.94 -19.45
C ARG A 199 12.03 3.48 -18.42
N TRP A 200 12.43 2.58 -17.51
CA TRP A 200 11.56 2.10 -16.44
C TRP A 200 11.32 3.18 -15.38
N MET A 201 12.34 3.97 -15.07
CA MET A 201 12.21 5.12 -14.16
C MET A 201 11.16 6.12 -14.69
N LEU A 202 11.27 6.52 -15.98
CA LEU A 202 10.35 7.47 -16.59
C LEU A 202 8.92 6.90 -16.69
N ALA A 203 8.78 5.64 -17.13
CA ALA A 203 7.48 4.98 -17.22
C ALA A 203 6.82 4.87 -15.85
N ALA A 204 7.55 4.42 -14.82
CA ALA A 204 7.03 4.30 -13.48
C ALA A 204 6.63 5.66 -12.89
N ALA A 205 7.37 6.74 -13.19
CA ALA A 205 7.04 8.08 -12.73
C ALA A 205 5.68 8.56 -13.27
N VAL A 206 5.49 8.46 -14.59
CA VAL A 206 4.25 8.88 -15.24
C VAL A 206 3.06 8.01 -14.79
N LEU A 207 3.24 6.68 -14.77
CA LEU A 207 2.21 5.75 -14.32
C LEU A 207 1.80 5.99 -12.86
N THR A 208 2.76 6.32 -11.98
CA THR A 208 2.44 6.68 -10.60
C THR A 208 1.50 7.89 -10.52
N ALA A 209 1.80 8.95 -11.28
CA ALA A 209 0.97 10.16 -11.29
C ALA A 209 -0.44 9.91 -11.85
N VAL A 210 -0.55 9.07 -12.89
CA VAL A 210 -1.83 8.67 -13.47
C VAL A 210 -2.66 7.86 -12.47
N VAL A 211 -2.02 6.89 -11.78
CA VAL A 211 -2.73 6.01 -10.84
C VAL A 211 -3.13 6.74 -9.56
N HIS A 212 -2.25 7.62 -9.04
CA HIS A 212 -2.49 8.28 -7.76
C HIS A 212 -1.77 9.64 -7.67
N VAL A 213 -2.54 10.72 -7.71
CA VAL A 213 -2.05 12.10 -7.78
C VAL A 213 -1.05 12.43 -6.65
N GLN A 214 -1.34 12.08 -5.42
CA GLN A 214 -0.48 12.37 -4.27
C GLN A 214 0.88 11.64 -4.35
N GLN A 215 0.87 10.36 -4.75
CA GLN A 215 2.12 9.62 -4.99
C GLN A 215 2.88 10.15 -6.20
N GLY A 216 2.15 10.64 -7.21
CA GLY A 216 2.72 11.38 -8.34
C GLY A 216 3.46 12.64 -7.91
N ALA A 217 2.93 13.40 -6.95
CA ALA A 217 3.60 14.57 -6.39
C ALA A 217 4.91 14.17 -5.68
N VAL A 218 4.92 13.09 -4.91
CA VAL A 218 6.15 12.54 -4.32
C VAL A 218 7.18 12.23 -5.40
N VAL A 219 6.79 11.52 -6.46
CA VAL A 219 7.70 11.19 -7.57
C VAL A 219 8.21 12.43 -8.29
N ALA A 220 7.40 13.47 -8.44
CA ALA A 220 7.83 14.75 -9.01
C ALA A 220 8.95 15.39 -8.16
N VAL A 221 8.83 15.39 -6.83
CA VAL A 221 9.88 15.85 -5.92
C VAL A 221 11.16 15.02 -6.07
N LEU A 222 11.04 13.70 -6.17
CA LEU A 222 12.20 12.81 -6.36
C LEU A 222 12.88 13.01 -7.73
N LEU A 223 12.10 13.25 -8.80
CA LEU A 223 12.64 13.61 -10.12
C LEU A 223 13.39 14.95 -10.08
N ALA A 224 12.84 15.95 -9.38
CA ALA A 224 13.51 17.23 -9.19
C ALA A 224 14.85 17.05 -8.44
N ALA A 225 14.88 16.25 -7.36
CA ALA A 225 16.10 15.92 -6.65
C ALA A 225 17.13 15.20 -7.53
N LEU A 226 16.69 14.27 -8.38
CA LEU A 226 17.58 13.59 -9.35
C LEU A 226 18.15 14.57 -10.38
N ILE A 227 17.35 15.54 -10.86
CA ILE A 227 17.82 16.60 -11.77
C ILE A 227 18.89 17.43 -11.08
N VAL A 228 18.66 17.86 -9.84
CA VAL A 228 19.67 18.60 -9.05
C VAL A 228 20.96 17.81 -8.93
N VAL A 229 20.90 16.54 -8.54
CA VAL A 229 22.08 15.66 -8.46
C VAL A 229 22.80 15.57 -9.79
N HIS A 230 22.07 15.41 -10.89
CA HIS A 230 22.66 15.32 -12.23
C HIS A 230 23.33 16.64 -12.65
N VAL A 231 22.65 17.77 -12.48
CA VAL A 231 23.17 19.09 -12.82
C VAL A 231 24.43 19.45 -12.00
N VAL A 232 24.42 19.17 -10.69
CA VAL A 232 25.59 19.41 -9.83
C VAL A 232 26.79 18.60 -10.30
N ARG A 233 26.58 17.37 -10.75
CA ARG A 233 27.69 16.47 -11.16
C ARG A 233 28.19 16.70 -12.58
N HIS A 234 27.27 16.97 -13.51
CA HIS A 234 27.58 16.98 -14.95
C HIS A 234 27.46 18.35 -15.58
N ARG A 235 26.93 19.35 -14.84
CA ARG A 235 26.69 20.72 -15.33
C ARG A 235 25.77 20.78 -16.56
N VAL A 236 24.97 19.74 -16.80
CA VAL A 236 24.08 19.61 -17.96
C VAL A 236 22.69 19.19 -17.45
N LEU A 237 21.65 19.76 -18.04
CA LEU A 237 20.26 19.39 -17.73
C LEU A 237 19.90 18.04 -18.37
N PRO A 238 19.41 17.04 -17.61
CA PRO A 238 19.02 15.72 -18.15
C PRO A 238 17.65 15.83 -18.84
N LYS A 239 17.64 16.04 -20.16
CA LYS A 239 16.42 16.30 -20.97
C LYS A 239 15.28 15.30 -20.69
N ALA A 240 15.57 13.98 -20.69
CA ALA A 240 14.55 12.94 -20.48
C ALA A 240 13.95 13.01 -19.07
N THR A 241 14.77 13.20 -18.03
CA THR A 241 14.29 13.32 -16.64
C THR A 241 13.48 14.60 -16.45
N SER A 242 13.90 15.70 -17.09
CA SER A 242 13.17 16.98 -17.05
C SER A 242 11.83 16.88 -17.77
N ALA A 243 11.76 16.19 -18.92
CA ALA A 243 10.50 15.92 -19.61
C ALA A 243 9.55 15.04 -18.76
N ALA A 244 10.09 14.02 -18.08
CA ALA A 244 9.30 13.22 -17.15
C ALA A 244 8.78 14.02 -15.97
N LEU A 245 9.61 14.91 -15.40
CA LEU A 245 9.14 15.82 -14.33
C LEU A 245 8.01 16.71 -14.83
N ALA A 246 8.15 17.31 -16.02
CA ALA A 246 7.11 18.16 -16.59
C ALA A 246 5.80 17.38 -16.83
N ALA A 247 5.87 16.17 -17.41
CA ALA A 247 4.72 15.31 -17.62
C ALA A 247 4.06 14.88 -16.30
N THR A 248 4.86 14.43 -15.32
CA THR A 248 4.35 14.03 -14.00
C THR A 248 3.71 15.21 -13.28
N ALA A 249 4.35 16.39 -13.29
CA ALA A 249 3.81 17.59 -12.66
C ALA A 249 2.53 18.08 -13.33
N ALA A 250 2.44 18.01 -14.67
CA ALA A 250 1.23 18.35 -15.40
C ALA A 250 0.05 17.45 -15.05
N ILE A 251 0.28 16.12 -14.95
CA ILE A 251 -0.75 15.15 -14.54
C ILE A 251 -1.19 15.42 -13.09
N VAL A 252 -0.23 15.67 -12.19
CA VAL A 252 -0.54 16.02 -10.80
C VAL A 252 -1.35 17.32 -10.72
N ALA A 253 -0.93 18.36 -11.43
CA ALA A 253 -1.66 19.63 -11.46
C ALA A 253 -3.08 19.45 -12.00
N ALA A 254 -3.25 18.73 -13.11
CA ALA A 254 -4.57 18.41 -13.65
C ALA A 254 -5.45 17.65 -12.64
N GLY A 255 -4.87 16.65 -11.94
CA GLY A 255 -5.60 15.90 -10.94
C GLY A 255 -5.98 16.71 -9.71
N LEU A 256 -5.16 17.68 -9.31
CA LEU A 256 -5.47 18.57 -8.18
C LEU A 256 -6.53 19.63 -8.55
N THR A 257 -6.45 20.20 -9.76
CA THR A 257 -7.42 21.21 -10.22
C THR A 257 -8.79 20.61 -10.54
N ALA A 258 -8.85 19.33 -10.86
CA ALA A 258 -10.10 18.62 -11.13
C ALA A 258 -10.84 18.16 -9.85
N ARG A 259 -10.32 18.43 -8.66
CA ARG A 259 -11.02 18.13 -7.41
C ARG A 259 -12.11 19.16 -7.14
N PRO A 260 -13.36 18.72 -6.94
CA PRO A 260 -14.48 19.65 -6.74
C PRO A 260 -14.46 20.32 -5.36
N VAL A 261 -13.76 19.75 -4.39
CA VAL A 261 -13.66 20.27 -3.03
C VAL A 261 -12.20 20.63 -2.71
N ALA A 262 -11.97 21.90 -2.36
CA ALA A 262 -10.67 22.33 -1.86
C ALA A 262 -10.42 21.70 -0.49
N ALA A 263 -9.42 20.81 -0.42
CA ALA A 263 -8.97 20.28 0.87
C ALA A 263 -8.38 21.44 1.70
N ASN A 264 -8.97 21.71 2.86
CA ASN A 264 -8.39 22.60 3.85
C ASN A 264 -7.41 21.80 4.70
N THR A 265 -6.16 22.26 4.81
CA THR A 265 -5.12 21.60 5.58
C THR A 265 -5.49 21.44 7.06
N GLY A 266 -6.20 22.43 7.63
CA GLY A 266 -6.69 22.40 9.02
C GLY A 266 -7.69 21.26 9.24
N ASP A 267 -8.71 21.16 8.39
CA ASP A 267 -9.70 20.09 8.49
C ASP A 267 -9.05 18.70 8.37
N PHE A 268 -8.04 18.57 7.50
CA PHE A 268 -7.32 17.28 7.37
C PHE A 268 -6.52 16.94 8.62
N VAL A 269 -5.93 17.93 9.31
CA VAL A 269 -5.26 17.73 10.61
C VAL A 269 -6.27 17.26 11.66
N ASP A 270 -7.47 17.86 11.69
CA ASP A 270 -8.54 17.43 12.60
C ASP A 270 -8.98 15.98 12.32
N ILE A 271 -9.21 15.66 11.04
CA ILE A 271 -9.52 14.29 10.61
C ILE A 271 -8.41 13.31 11.02
N CYS A 272 -7.13 13.70 10.85
CA CYS A 272 -6.00 12.89 11.29
C CYS A 272 -6.02 12.62 12.79
N ASN A 273 -6.25 13.63 13.59
CA ASN A 273 -6.21 13.51 15.04
C ASN A 273 -7.42 12.75 15.59
N GLU A 274 -8.58 12.91 14.96
CA GLU A 274 -9.85 12.46 15.51
C GLU A 274 -10.34 11.12 14.92
N LEU A 275 -10.05 10.81 13.67
CA LEU A 275 -10.63 9.63 13.00
C LEU A 275 -9.61 8.63 12.48
N ILE A 276 -8.50 9.11 11.94
CA ILE A 276 -7.50 8.27 11.28
C ILE A 276 -6.12 8.43 11.92
N ALA A 277 -6.08 8.57 13.24
CA ALA A 277 -4.85 8.79 14.01
C ALA A 277 -3.75 7.77 13.67
N TYR A 278 -4.13 6.53 13.44
CA TYR A 278 -3.22 5.46 13.03
C TYR A 278 -2.52 5.71 11.68
N HIS A 279 -3.07 6.60 10.84
CA HIS A 279 -2.46 6.97 9.56
C HIS A 279 -1.48 8.13 9.67
N CYS A 280 -1.77 9.15 10.48
CA CYS A 280 -1.10 10.43 10.34
C CYS A 280 -0.92 11.23 11.65
N ALA A 281 -1.37 10.74 12.81
CA ALA A 281 -1.21 11.41 14.08
C ALA A 281 -0.21 10.67 14.99
N ALA A 282 1.08 10.78 14.67
CA ALA A 282 2.13 10.02 15.36
C ALA A 282 2.26 10.34 16.85
N GLN A 283 1.83 11.51 17.27
CA GLN A 283 1.75 11.88 18.70
C GLN A 283 0.76 11.02 19.50
N LEU A 284 -0.20 10.39 18.80
CA LEU A 284 -1.17 9.47 19.40
C LEU A 284 -0.77 7.99 19.26
N TRP A 285 0.34 7.69 18.60
CA TRP A 285 0.84 6.32 18.49
C TRP A 285 1.49 5.87 19.78
N GLY A 286 1.37 4.59 20.11
CA GLY A 286 2.10 4.01 21.21
C GLY A 286 3.62 4.11 20.99
N THR A 287 4.38 4.24 22.09
CA THR A 287 5.85 4.36 22.04
C THR A 287 6.51 3.24 21.24
N SER A 288 6.00 2.01 21.35
CA SER A 288 6.46 0.86 20.58
C SER A 288 6.32 1.08 19.07
N THR A 289 5.19 1.61 18.61
CA THR A 289 4.94 1.92 17.19
C THR A 289 5.91 2.98 16.66
N VAL A 290 6.20 4.01 17.45
CA VAL A 290 7.17 5.06 17.09
C VAL A 290 8.57 4.47 16.97
N LEU A 291 9.02 3.72 17.98
CA LEU A 291 10.35 3.08 17.99
C LEU A 291 10.50 2.09 16.83
N TYR A 292 9.48 1.30 16.59
CA TYR A 292 9.42 0.39 15.44
C TYR A 292 9.56 1.13 14.11
N SER A 293 8.81 2.21 13.95
CA SER A 293 8.88 3.05 12.75
C SER A 293 10.29 3.59 12.53
N LEU A 294 10.93 4.12 13.58
CA LEU A 294 12.30 4.62 13.51
C LEU A 294 13.31 3.52 13.21
N ALA A 295 13.18 2.34 13.84
CA ALA A 295 14.04 1.19 13.57
C ALA A 295 13.92 0.72 12.12
N THR A 296 12.70 0.64 11.59
CA THR A 296 12.42 0.24 10.20
C THR A 296 13.00 1.26 9.22
N ILE A 297 12.84 2.56 9.49
CA ILE A 297 13.49 3.63 8.70
C ILE A 297 15.01 3.50 8.77
N GLY A 298 15.57 3.22 9.94
CA GLY A 298 17.01 2.98 10.13
C GLY A 298 17.53 1.83 9.27
N LEU A 299 16.79 0.71 9.20
CA LEU A 299 17.11 -0.42 8.31
C LEU A 299 17.07 -0.01 6.83
N ALA A 300 16.09 0.79 6.43
CA ALA A 300 16.00 1.30 5.05
C ALA A 300 17.20 2.20 4.72
N LEU A 301 17.56 3.11 5.61
CA LEU A 301 18.72 3.99 5.47
C LEU A 301 20.04 3.20 5.44
N PHE A 302 20.13 2.08 6.16
CA PHE A 302 21.29 1.22 6.18
C PHE A 302 21.72 0.71 4.79
N THR A 303 20.78 0.63 3.84
CA THR A 303 21.07 0.22 2.46
C THR A 303 22.11 1.12 1.76
N VAL A 304 22.33 2.36 2.24
CA VAL A 304 23.38 3.27 1.72
C VAL A 304 24.79 2.66 1.81
N MET A 305 25.03 1.80 2.81
CA MET A 305 26.32 1.15 3.01
C MET A 305 26.69 0.23 1.84
N TYR A 306 25.70 -0.22 1.07
CA TYR A 306 25.86 -1.12 -0.06
C TYR A 306 25.85 -0.38 -1.41
N GLU A 307 25.65 0.95 -1.39
CA GLU A 307 25.74 1.76 -2.59
C GLU A 307 27.21 2.16 -2.89
N PRO A 308 27.67 1.98 -4.15
CA PRO A 308 28.95 2.53 -4.59
C PRO A 308 28.99 4.04 -4.35
N SER A 309 30.16 4.56 -3.97
CA SER A 309 30.33 6.00 -3.66
C SER A 309 29.81 6.91 -4.78
N GLY A 310 30.03 6.50 -6.03
CA GLY A 310 29.53 7.22 -7.20
C GLY A 310 28.00 7.23 -7.33
N ASN A 311 27.27 6.34 -6.69
CA ASN A 311 25.81 6.28 -6.78
C ASN A 311 25.09 6.77 -5.50
N ARG A 312 25.84 7.05 -4.43
CA ARG A 312 25.27 7.55 -3.17
C ARG A 312 24.44 8.83 -3.29
N PRO A 313 24.81 9.82 -4.14
CA PRO A 313 23.96 10.99 -4.35
C PRO A 313 22.59 10.65 -4.98
N VAL A 314 22.54 9.68 -5.91
CA VAL A 314 21.28 9.19 -6.48
C VAL A 314 20.47 8.49 -5.39
N TRP A 315 21.12 7.63 -4.59
CA TRP A 315 20.49 6.99 -3.43
C TRP A 315 19.95 8.03 -2.44
N GLY A 316 20.75 9.07 -2.14
CA GLY A 316 20.34 10.18 -1.27
C GLY A 316 19.09 10.90 -1.78
N ALA A 317 18.98 11.12 -3.09
CA ALA A 317 17.82 11.77 -3.71
C ALA A 317 16.55 10.90 -3.63
N VAL A 318 16.64 9.58 -3.86
CA VAL A 318 15.42 8.75 -4.05
C VAL A 318 15.08 7.85 -2.85
N VAL A 319 16.02 7.58 -1.94
CA VAL A 319 15.79 6.83 -0.69
C VAL A 319 16.04 7.72 0.52
N GLY A 320 17.18 8.38 0.57
CA GLY A 320 17.59 9.21 1.71
C GLY A 320 16.61 10.34 1.99
N LEU A 321 16.26 11.13 0.97
CA LEU A 321 15.35 12.27 1.10
C LEU A 321 13.95 11.86 1.63
N PRO A 322 13.27 10.85 1.07
CA PRO A 322 12.00 10.39 1.62
C PRO A 322 12.11 9.89 3.06
N MET A 323 13.15 9.11 3.39
CA MET A 323 13.32 8.54 4.72
C MET A 323 13.63 9.61 5.78
N ILE A 324 14.47 10.58 5.43
CA ILE A 324 14.77 11.72 6.31
C ILE A 324 13.52 12.59 6.49
N GLY A 325 12.80 12.90 5.40
CA GLY A 325 11.56 13.67 5.47
C GLY A 325 10.51 13.00 6.36
N LEU A 326 10.34 11.69 6.22
CA LEU A 326 9.45 10.90 7.07
C LEU A 326 9.90 10.92 8.54
N SER A 327 11.20 10.75 8.80
CA SER A 327 11.74 10.79 10.17
C SER A 327 11.54 12.14 10.84
N LEU A 328 11.78 13.23 10.11
CA LEU A 328 11.57 14.59 10.62
C LEU A 328 10.09 14.86 10.90
N GLY A 329 9.19 14.45 9.99
CA GLY A 329 7.75 14.57 10.20
C GLY A 329 7.26 13.76 11.39
N LEU A 330 7.73 12.52 11.54
CA LEU A 330 7.43 11.66 12.68
C LEU A 330 7.90 12.30 14.00
N MET A 331 9.14 12.76 14.05
CA MET A 331 9.70 13.39 15.26
C MET A 331 9.03 14.71 15.57
N ALA A 332 8.69 15.53 14.58
CA ALA A 332 7.99 16.79 14.79
C ALA A 332 6.60 16.56 15.42
N ASN A 333 5.87 15.53 14.97
CA ASN A 333 4.60 15.15 15.58
C ASN A 333 4.76 14.60 17.00
N VAL A 334 5.66 13.63 17.20
CA VAL A 334 5.87 13.00 18.51
C VAL A 334 6.31 14.03 19.57
N LEU A 335 7.14 14.99 19.16
CA LEU A 335 7.60 16.08 20.04
C LEU A 335 6.63 17.27 20.07
N SER A 336 5.47 17.16 19.42
CA SER A 336 4.44 18.20 19.37
C SER A 336 5.00 19.57 18.96
N VAL A 337 5.88 19.59 17.93
CA VAL A 337 6.39 20.84 17.35
C VAL A 337 5.31 21.46 16.46
N PRO A 338 4.62 22.56 16.86
CA PRO A 338 3.31 22.91 16.30
C PRO A 338 3.32 23.01 14.78
N PHE A 339 4.06 23.94 14.21
CA PHE A 339 4.07 24.20 12.77
C PHE A 339 4.53 22.99 11.93
N PHE A 340 5.61 22.32 12.34
CA PHE A 340 6.19 21.22 11.57
C PHE A 340 5.38 19.93 11.71
N GLY A 341 4.76 19.71 12.87
CA GLY A 341 3.86 18.58 13.11
C GLY A 341 2.61 18.67 12.23
N GLU A 342 1.93 19.81 12.25
CA GLU A 342 0.76 20.09 11.41
C GLU A 342 1.08 20.03 9.92
N LEU A 343 2.23 20.59 9.50
CA LEU A 343 2.69 20.51 8.12
C LEU A 343 2.92 19.04 7.70
N ALA A 344 3.52 18.22 8.55
CA ALA A 344 3.75 16.81 8.28
C ALA A 344 2.43 16.03 8.13
N GLN A 345 1.44 16.34 8.97
CA GLN A 345 0.08 15.79 8.87
C GLN A 345 -0.61 16.27 7.60
N GLY A 346 -0.67 17.58 7.36
CA GLY A 346 -1.35 18.16 6.21
C GLY A 346 -0.78 17.72 4.86
N LEU A 347 0.55 17.52 4.77
CA LEU A 347 1.19 16.92 3.58
C LEU A 347 1.05 15.39 3.55
N ASN A 348 0.56 14.79 4.62
CA ASN A 348 0.48 13.35 4.80
C ASN A 348 1.80 12.63 4.47
N VAL A 349 2.91 13.12 5.06
CA VAL A 349 4.27 12.57 4.79
C VAL A 349 4.37 11.10 5.14
N TYR A 350 3.48 10.59 5.98
CA TYR A 350 3.40 9.18 6.38
C TYR A 350 3.08 8.23 5.23
N ARG A 351 2.55 8.74 4.11
CA ARG A 351 2.42 7.98 2.86
C ARG A 351 3.76 7.50 2.31
N LEU A 352 4.86 8.18 2.66
CA LEU A 352 6.22 7.74 2.35
C LEU A 352 6.58 6.44 3.12
N GLY A 353 5.89 6.14 4.20
CA GLY A 353 6.05 4.91 4.96
C GLY A 353 5.90 3.64 4.11
N ALA A 354 5.08 3.70 3.07
CA ALA A 354 4.94 2.61 2.11
C ALA A 354 6.26 2.17 1.46
N LEU A 355 7.23 3.09 1.35
CA LEU A 355 8.55 2.81 0.77
C LEU A 355 9.53 2.21 1.79
N VAL A 356 9.27 2.38 3.08
CA VAL A 356 10.18 1.93 4.14
C VAL A 356 10.31 0.41 4.13
N MET A 357 9.20 -0.30 4.02
CA MET A 357 9.15 -1.76 4.15
C MET A 357 10.09 -2.49 3.18
N PRO A 358 10.02 -2.30 1.85
CA PRO A 358 10.88 -3.05 0.93
C PRO A 358 12.37 -2.73 1.14
N PHE A 359 12.73 -1.48 1.46
CA PHE A 359 14.10 -1.10 1.74
C PHE A 359 14.58 -1.62 3.10
N ALA A 360 13.74 -1.64 4.13
CA ALA A 360 14.06 -2.22 5.43
C ALA A 360 14.33 -3.73 5.33
N ILE A 361 13.48 -4.47 4.62
CA ILE A 361 13.68 -5.90 4.36
C ILE A 361 15.00 -6.14 3.62
N MET A 362 15.29 -5.35 2.58
CA MET A 362 16.55 -5.47 1.86
C MET A 362 17.75 -5.10 2.74
N GLY A 363 17.63 -4.05 3.57
CA GLY A 363 18.64 -3.66 4.56
C GLY A 363 18.95 -4.77 5.56
N LEU A 364 17.91 -5.49 5.98
CA LEU A 364 18.01 -6.66 6.86
C LEU A 364 18.74 -7.84 6.19
N LEU A 365 18.48 -8.09 4.91
CA LEU A 365 19.03 -9.23 4.17
C LEU A 365 20.44 -8.97 3.60
N LEU A 366 20.79 -7.72 3.29
CA LEU A 366 22.06 -7.37 2.64
C LEU A 366 23.31 -7.86 3.37
N PRO A 367 23.42 -7.78 4.71
CA PRO A 367 24.54 -8.36 5.43
C PRO A 367 24.77 -9.85 5.16
N LEU A 368 23.69 -10.60 4.99
CA LEU A 368 23.74 -12.04 4.70
C LEU A 368 24.27 -12.34 3.30
N PHE A 369 23.90 -11.50 2.31
CA PHE A 369 24.21 -11.73 0.89
C PHE A 369 25.48 -10.99 0.40
N ARG A 370 25.92 -9.97 1.13
CA ARG A 370 27.12 -9.18 0.82
C ARG A 370 28.09 -9.16 1.99
N LEU A 371 28.72 -10.25 2.25
CA LEU A 371 29.64 -10.42 3.36
C LEU A 371 30.89 -9.55 3.25
N GLY A 372 31.05 -8.58 4.13
CA GLY A 372 32.25 -7.77 4.36
C GLY A 372 32.44 -7.51 5.86
N ASN A 373 33.64 -7.12 6.31
CA ASN A 373 34.04 -7.05 7.73
C ASN A 373 33.27 -6.02 8.63
N LYS A 374 32.19 -5.40 8.15
CA LYS A 374 31.44 -4.35 8.86
C LYS A 374 30.11 -4.84 9.50
N HIS A 375 29.92 -6.15 9.62
CA HIS A 375 28.63 -6.78 9.86
C HIS A 375 28.12 -6.80 11.30
N LEU A 376 28.98 -6.54 12.28
CA LEU A 376 28.54 -6.42 13.68
C LEU A 376 27.54 -5.27 13.89
N LEU A 377 27.64 -4.19 13.10
CA LEU A 377 26.68 -3.07 13.13
C LEU A 377 25.31 -3.44 12.53
N ALA A 378 25.24 -4.47 11.66
CA ALA A 378 23.99 -4.94 11.08
C ALA A 378 23.18 -5.82 12.02
N VAL A 379 23.81 -6.38 13.04
CA VAL A 379 23.13 -7.19 14.07
C VAL A 379 22.30 -6.28 14.99
N LEU A 380 22.71 -5.05 15.20
CA LEU A 380 22.01 -4.11 16.08
C LEU A 380 20.58 -3.74 15.56
N PRO A 381 20.39 -3.38 14.28
CA PRO A 381 19.05 -3.18 13.74
C PRO A 381 18.19 -4.45 13.79
N LEU A 382 18.80 -5.62 13.59
CA LEU A 382 18.11 -6.90 13.69
C LEU A 382 17.64 -7.19 15.12
N LEU A 383 18.45 -6.89 16.12
CA LEU A 383 18.09 -7.01 17.53
C LEU A 383 16.98 -6.02 17.91
N LEU A 384 17.01 -4.79 17.38
CA LEU A 384 15.96 -3.81 17.59
C LEU A 384 14.65 -4.25 16.94
N PHE A 385 14.71 -4.81 15.72
CA PHE A 385 13.55 -5.35 15.02
C PHE A 385 12.92 -6.53 15.75
N THR A 386 13.74 -7.46 16.26
CA THR A 386 13.26 -8.59 17.05
C THR A 386 12.78 -8.19 18.43
N TRP A 387 13.39 -7.17 19.03
CA TRP A 387 12.99 -6.66 20.34
C TRP A 387 11.58 -6.10 20.35
N GLU A 388 11.20 -5.34 19.34
CA GLU A 388 9.85 -4.80 19.26
C GLU A 388 8.81 -5.88 18.98
N TYR A 389 9.17 -6.86 18.18
CA TYR A 389 8.36 -8.06 17.96
C TYR A 389 8.03 -8.79 19.27
N LEU A 390 8.95 -8.75 20.23
CA LEU A 390 8.81 -9.36 21.55
C LEU A 390 8.01 -8.51 22.53
N LEU A 391 7.92 -7.19 22.33
CA LEU A 391 7.28 -6.25 23.27
C LEU A 391 5.85 -5.86 22.88
N SER A 392 5.32 -6.27 21.75
CA SER A 392 3.95 -5.90 21.39
C SER A 392 2.95 -6.75 22.20
N ASP A 393 2.16 -6.09 23.04
CA ASP A 393 1.20 -6.71 23.98
C ASP A 393 0.19 -7.66 23.31
N SER A 394 -0.07 -7.49 22.02
CA SER A 394 -0.96 -8.37 21.23
C SER A 394 -0.37 -9.78 20.98
N TRP A 395 0.88 -10.03 21.36
CA TRP A 395 1.65 -11.22 20.98
C TRP A 395 2.11 -12.07 22.16
N ALA A 396 1.62 -11.81 23.34
CA ALA A 396 2.01 -12.55 24.55
C ALA A 396 2.07 -14.08 24.41
N PRO A 397 1.17 -14.78 23.68
CA PRO A 397 1.26 -16.23 23.47
C PRO A 397 2.33 -16.66 22.46
N VAL A 398 2.88 -15.74 21.65
CA VAL A 398 3.81 -16.02 20.54
C VAL A 398 5.27 -15.75 20.93
N ILE A 399 5.51 -15.14 22.08
CA ILE A 399 6.85 -14.78 22.58
C ILE A 399 7.88 -15.93 22.51
N PRO A 400 7.59 -17.18 22.96
CA PRO A 400 8.56 -18.26 22.88
C PRO A 400 8.92 -18.65 21.44
N ALA A 401 7.93 -18.65 20.54
CA ALA A 401 8.15 -18.98 19.13
C ALA A 401 8.94 -17.87 18.42
N SER A 402 8.66 -16.60 18.75
CA SER A 402 9.37 -15.45 18.21
C SER A 402 10.82 -15.39 18.70
N ALA A 403 11.07 -15.71 19.98
CA ALA A 403 12.42 -15.79 20.53
C ALA A 403 13.24 -16.94 19.89
N ALA A 404 12.63 -18.10 19.71
CA ALA A 404 13.25 -19.23 19.01
C ALA A 404 13.54 -18.89 17.54
N PHE A 405 12.61 -18.21 16.87
CA PHE A 405 12.79 -17.71 15.51
C PHE A 405 13.93 -16.69 15.43
N ALA A 406 13.98 -15.71 16.34
CA ALA A 406 15.04 -14.71 16.40
C ALA A 406 16.41 -15.37 16.65
N ALA A 407 16.50 -16.35 17.57
CA ALA A 407 17.72 -17.10 17.85
C ALA A 407 18.16 -17.92 16.63
N ALA A 408 17.23 -18.60 15.96
CA ALA A 408 17.51 -19.37 14.73
C ALA A 408 17.96 -18.43 13.59
N TYR A 409 17.31 -17.29 13.43
CA TYR A 409 17.70 -16.28 12.45
C TYR A 409 19.10 -15.72 12.73
N LEU A 410 19.39 -15.35 13.99
CA LEU A 410 20.74 -14.91 14.40
C LEU A 410 21.79 -15.98 14.12
N ALA A 411 21.52 -17.24 14.44
CA ALA A 411 22.43 -18.34 14.13
C ALA A 411 22.68 -18.46 12.62
N VAL A 412 21.63 -18.37 11.80
CA VAL A 412 21.72 -18.42 10.33
C VAL A 412 22.56 -17.26 9.77
N VAL A 413 22.48 -16.08 10.37
CA VAL A 413 23.28 -14.91 9.97
C VAL A 413 24.73 -15.01 10.47
N LEU A 414 24.94 -15.45 11.71
CA LEU A 414 26.27 -15.50 12.34
C LEU A 414 27.15 -16.64 11.79
N ILE A 415 26.56 -17.79 11.47
CA ILE A 415 27.31 -18.94 10.94
C ILE A 415 28.14 -18.59 9.68
N PRO A 416 27.58 -17.92 8.64
CA PRO A 416 28.36 -17.52 7.48
C PRO A 416 29.50 -16.55 7.83
N VAL A 417 29.29 -15.64 8.79
CA VAL A 417 30.31 -14.67 9.23
C VAL A 417 31.49 -15.40 9.87
N VAL A 418 31.21 -16.34 10.78
CA VAL A 418 32.24 -17.14 11.46
C VAL A 418 32.95 -18.06 10.47
N VAL A 419 32.25 -18.75 9.59
CA VAL A 419 32.85 -19.64 8.58
C VAL A 419 33.73 -18.84 7.62
N ARG A 420 33.32 -17.66 7.19
CA ARG A 420 34.12 -16.83 6.30
C ARG A 420 35.40 -16.35 6.94
N SER A 421 35.38 -15.97 8.22
CA SER A 421 36.60 -15.55 8.93
C SER A 421 37.64 -16.67 9.04
N ARG A 422 37.18 -17.95 9.08
CA ARG A 422 38.03 -19.11 9.23
C ARG A 422 38.33 -19.85 7.93
N ARG A 423 37.40 -19.85 6.97
CA ARG A 423 37.49 -20.61 5.70
C ARG A 423 36.84 -19.84 4.56
N PRO A 424 37.50 -18.82 4.00
CA PRO A 424 36.94 -17.92 2.98
C PRO A 424 36.48 -18.65 1.70
N GLU A 425 37.12 -19.76 1.36
CA GLU A 425 36.75 -20.61 0.21
C GLU A 425 35.35 -21.22 0.31
N ARG A 426 34.82 -21.39 1.52
CA ARG A 426 33.48 -21.94 1.76
C ARG A 426 32.40 -20.88 1.91
N ALA A 427 32.77 -19.60 1.88
CA ALA A 427 31.87 -18.50 2.18
C ALA A 427 30.62 -18.48 1.28
N VAL A 428 30.75 -18.68 -0.04
CA VAL A 428 29.64 -18.66 -0.99
C VAL A 428 28.66 -19.80 -0.72
N MET A 429 29.20 -21.01 -0.51
CA MET A 429 28.37 -22.19 -0.22
C MET A 429 27.62 -22.02 1.11
N THR A 430 28.30 -21.55 2.15
CA THR A 430 27.70 -21.32 3.47
C THR A 430 26.62 -20.24 3.39
N THR A 431 26.84 -19.15 2.64
CA THR A 431 25.82 -18.12 2.46
C THR A 431 24.59 -18.67 1.72
N ARG A 432 24.78 -19.52 0.69
CA ARG A 432 23.66 -20.17 0.00
C ARG A 432 22.86 -21.07 0.94
N LEU A 433 23.53 -21.90 1.73
CA LEU A 433 22.88 -22.78 2.70
C LEU A 433 22.11 -21.97 3.76
N SER A 434 22.72 -20.89 4.28
CA SER A 434 22.06 -20.01 5.26
C SER A 434 20.86 -19.29 4.70
N ALA A 435 20.94 -18.77 3.45
CA ALA A 435 19.81 -18.14 2.78
C ALA A 435 18.68 -19.13 2.51
N SER A 436 19.01 -20.37 2.08
CA SER A 436 18.01 -21.43 1.90
C SER A 436 17.38 -21.83 3.23
N ALA A 437 18.17 -21.97 4.30
CA ALA A 437 17.68 -22.28 5.64
C ALA A 437 16.75 -21.16 6.16
N LEU A 438 17.08 -19.88 5.90
CA LEU A 438 16.24 -18.76 6.26
C LEU A 438 14.89 -18.79 5.53
N ILE A 439 14.90 -19.01 4.21
CA ILE A 439 13.67 -19.13 3.42
C ILE A 439 12.82 -20.31 3.93
N LEU A 440 13.45 -21.48 4.16
CA LEU A 440 12.75 -22.64 4.69
C LEU A 440 12.22 -22.42 6.11
N LEU A 441 12.95 -21.68 6.95
CA LEU A 441 12.51 -21.32 8.29
C LEU A 441 11.26 -20.44 8.22
N PHE A 442 11.25 -19.41 7.36
CA PHE A 442 10.07 -18.54 7.16
C PHE A 442 8.89 -19.34 6.63
N LEU A 443 9.09 -20.15 5.60
CA LEU A 443 8.03 -20.98 5.03
C LEU A 443 7.53 -22.02 6.04
N GLY A 444 8.45 -22.68 6.76
CA GLY A 444 8.12 -23.67 7.79
C GLY A 444 7.35 -23.05 8.96
N THR A 445 7.71 -21.84 9.38
CA THR A 445 6.98 -21.10 10.41
C THR A 445 5.58 -20.73 9.91
N ALA A 446 5.46 -20.24 8.69
CA ALA A 446 4.18 -19.90 8.08
C ALA A 446 3.26 -21.13 7.94
N VAL A 447 3.80 -22.31 7.59
CA VAL A 447 3.06 -23.58 7.56
C VAL A 447 2.68 -24.02 8.98
N GLY A 448 3.64 -24.03 9.90
CA GLY A 448 3.44 -24.53 11.26
C GLY A 448 2.45 -23.71 12.10
N THR A 449 2.28 -22.44 11.78
CA THR A 449 1.30 -21.56 12.43
C THR A 449 -0.07 -21.58 11.74
N GLY A 450 -0.27 -22.42 10.73
CA GLY A 450 -1.49 -22.43 9.94
C GLY A 450 -1.70 -21.17 9.10
N SER A 451 -0.66 -20.32 9.01
CA SER A 451 -0.71 -19.08 8.22
C SER A 451 -0.69 -19.33 6.71
N LEU A 452 -0.19 -20.50 6.28
CA LEU A 452 -0.29 -20.99 4.90
C LEU A 452 -1.50 -21.92 4.76
N THR A 453 -2.69 -21.36 4.74
CA THR A 453 -3.89 -22.08 4.29
C THR A 453 -4.27 -21.56 2.90
N PHE A 454 -4.29 -22.45 1.92
CA PHE A 454 -4.81 -22.09 0.61
C PHE A 454 -6.25 -21.61 0.74
N ARG A 455 -6.48 -20.36 0.42
CA ARG A 455 -7.81 -19.78 0.33
C ARG A 455 -8.17 -19.58 -1.13
N SER A 456 -9.44 -19.74 -1.44
CA SER A 456 -9.97 -19.27 -2.70
C SER A 456 -9.71 -17.77 -2.81
N LEU A 457 -9.13 -17.33 -3.93
CA LEU A 457 -9.08 -15.93 -4.31
C LEU A 457 -10.48 -15.34 -4.20
N ASN A 458 -10.65 -14.36 -3.32
CA ASN A 458 -11.89 -13.63 -3.32
C ASN A 458 -11.83 -12.53 -4.38
N THR A 459 -12.34 -12.85 -5.55
CA THR A 459 -12.33 -11.95 -6.71
C THR A 459 -13.58 -11.07 -6.80
N THR A 460 -14.63 -11.39 -6.07
CA THR A 460 -15.90 -10.65 -6.13
C THR A 460 -15.85 -9.32 -5.40
N TYR A 461 -16.41 -8.27 -6.02
CA TYR A 461 -16.48 -6.91 -5.46
C TYR A 461 -17.20 -6.88 -4.10
N ILE A 462 -18.30 -7.61 -3.96
CA ILE A 462 -18.93 -7.91 -2.65
C ILE A 462 -18.56 -9.34 -2.27
N PRO A 463 -17.59 -9.54 -1.36
CA PRO A 463 -17.01 -10.87 -1.11
C PRO A 463 -17.97 -11.85 -0.45
N ASN A 464 -18.85 -11.37 0.44
CA ASN A 464 -19.85 -12.20 1.08
C ASN A 464 -21.05 -12.37 0.15
N ALA A 465 -21.31 -13.61 -0.26
CA ALA A 465 -22.39 -13.94 -1.18
C ALA A 465 -23.77 -13.55 -0.59
N GLU A 466 -23.96 -13.77 0.70
CA GLU A 466 -25.22 -13.45 1.38
C GLU A 466 -25.46 -11.94 1.44
N VAL A 467 -24.42 -11.14 1.72
CA VAL A 467 -24.50 -9.68 1.67
C VAL A 467 -24.80 -9.20 0.26
N ARG A 468 -24.23 -9.85 -0.75
CA ARG A 468 -24.49 -9.51 -2.17
C ARG A 468 -25.96 -9.81 -2.53
N GLU A 469 -26.45 -10.99 -2.21
CA GLU A 469 -27.84 -11.39 -2.48
C GLU A 469 -28.84 -10.48 -1.75
N TRP A 470 -28.57 -10.15 -0.49
CA TRP A 470 -29.35 -9.18 0.26
C TRP A 470 -29.30 -7.79 -0.40
N GLY A 471 -28.12 -7.32 -0.79
CA GLY A 471 -27.94 -6.04 -1.49
C GLY A 471 -28.73 -5.97 -2.79
N GLU A 472 -28.71 -7.03 -3.61
CA GLU A 472 -29.50 -7.13 -4.84
C GLU A 472 -31.01 -7.11 -4.57
N ALA A 473 -31.47 -7.70 -3.47
CA ALA A 473 -32.86 -7.64 -3.06
C ALA A 473 -33.27 -6.21 -2.63
N VAL A 474 -32.40 -5.51 -1.89
CA VAL A 474 -32.61 -4.10 -1.53
C VAL A 474 -32.61 -3.21 -2.77
N GLU A 475 -31.67 -3.42 -3.71
CA GLU A 475 -31.60 -2.65 -4.96
C GLU A 475 -32.91 -2.73 -5.77
N LYS A 476 -33.61 -3.87 -5.70
CA LYS A 476 -34.92 -4.08 -6.34
C LYS A 476 -36.08 -3.47 -5.55
N ALA A 477 -35.99 -3.47 -4.22
CA ALA A 477 -37.06 -3.00 -3.34
C ALA A 477 -37.04 -1.49 -3.13
N VAL A 478 -35.85 -0.86 -3.20
CA VAL A 478 -35.65 0.57 -2.98
C VAL A 478 -35.40 1.26 -4.32
N PRO A 479 -36.22 2.22 -4.75
CA PRO A 479 -36.06 2.91 -6.02
C PRO A 479 -34.71 3.64 -6.13
N PRO A 480 -34.18 3.85 -7.37
CA PRO A 480 -33.06 4.76 -7.59
C PRO A 480 -33.38 6.18 -7.11
N GLY A 481 -32.38 6.85 -6.56
CA GLY A 481 -32.53 8.21 -5.99
C GLY A 481 -32.97 8.24 -4.53
N GLU A 482 -33.45 7.12 -3.99
CA GLU A 482 -33.76 7.00 -2.57
C GLU A 482 -32.50 6.65 -1.77
N SER A 483 -32.35 7.31 -0.62
CA SER A 483 -31.28 6.99 0.35
C SER A 483 -31.84 6.19 1.53
N LEU A 484 -30.93 5.56 2.27
CA LEU A 484 -31.24 4.69 3.39
C LEU A 484 -30.83 5.35 4.72
N LEU A 485 -31.70 5.31 5.71
CA LEU A 485 -31.29 5.43 7.11
C LEU A 485 -30.71 4.08 7.54
N ALA A 486 -29.42 4.06 7.82
CA ALA A 486 -28.70 2.84 8.16
C ALA A 486 -27.67 3.08 9.28
N PRO A 487 -27.26 2.05 10.04
CA PRO A 487 -26.23 2.17 11.07
C PRO A 487 -24.91 2.66 10.46
N PRO A 488 -24.26 3.72 10.99
CA PRO A 488 -23.05 4.30 10.41
C PRO A 488 -21.85 3.35 10.33
N LEU A 489 -21.77 2.36 11.23
CA LEU A 489 -20.70 1.34 11.20
C LEU A 489 -20.90 0.29 10.12
N ALA A 490 -22.10 0.13 9.60
CA ALA A 490 -22.45 -0.85 8.58
C ALA A 490 -22.16 -0.32 7.15
N SER A 491 -20.95 0.16 6.91
CA SER A 491 -20.52 0.75 5.62
C SER A 491 -20.70 -0.18 4.41
N TYR A 492 -20.83 -1.49 4.63
CA TYR A 492 -21.15 -2.45 3.57
C TYR A 492 -22.57 -2.25 2.98
N ILE A 493 -23.49 -1.66 3.73
CA ILE A 493 -24.89 -1.44 3.28
C ILE A 493 -24.88 -0.57 2.03
N ARG A 494 -24.25 0.60 2.09
CA ARG A 494 -24.13 1.51 0.94
C ARG A 494 -23.53 0.81 -0.28
N ALA A 495 -22.45 0.05 -0.07
CA ALA A 495 -21.74 -0.63 -1.16
C ALA A 495 -22.53 -1.79 -1.77
N ALA A 496 -23.22 -2.58 -0.95
CA ALA A 496 -23.97 -3.75 -1.40
C ALA A 496 -25.31 -3.39 -2.07
N THR A 497 -25.95 -2.31 -1.61
CA THR A 497 -27.26 -1.87 -2.11
C THR A 497 -27.18 -0.87 -3.25
N TYR A 498 -26.01 -0.29 -3.50
CA TYR A 498 -25.81 0.83 -4.44
C TYR A 498 -26.78 2.02 -4.17
N ARG A 499 -27.16 2.21 -2.91
CA ARG A 499 -28.01 3.32 -2.45
C ARG A 499 -27.23 4.24 -1.52
N GLY A 500 -27.54 5.53 -1.54
CA GLY A 500 -26.99 6.50 -0.60
C GLY A 500 -27.38 6.14 0.84
N VAL A 501 -26.59 6.61 1.79
CA VAL A 501 -26.89 6.59 3.22
C VAL A 501 -26.74 8.00 3.79
N ILE A 502 -27.37 8.28 4.92
CA ILE A 502 -27.28 9.61 5.57
C ILE A 502 -25.81 9.96 5.84
N ALA A 503 -25.10 9.09 6.53
CA ALA A 503 -23.63 9.12 6.71
C ALA A 503 -23.15 7.76 7.17
N ASP A 504 -21.88 7.44 6.90
CA ASP A 504 -21.22 6.26 7.44
C ASP A 504 -19.78 6.56 7.88
N CYS A 505 -19.22 5.67 8.70
CA CYS A 505 -17.88 5.82 9.26
C CYS A 505 -16.75 5.61 8.24
N LYS A 506 -17.04 5.19 7.02
CA LYS A 506 -16.03 4.91 6.00
C LYS A 506 -15.93 6.00 4.93
N ASN A 507 -17.07 6.56 4.54
CA ASN A 507 -17.16 7.63 3.55
C ASN A 507 -16.97 8.99 4.23
N ILE A 508 -15.71 9.34 4.53
CA ILE A 508 -15.33 10.55 5.25
C ILE A 508 -14.95 11.64 4.23
N PRO A 509 -15.61 12.81 4.21
CA PRO A 509 -15.13 13.96 3.46
C PRO A 509 -13.80 14.49 4.01
N TYR A 510 -12.86 14.85 3.13
CA TYR A 510 -11.55 15.35 3.56
C TYR A 510 -11.48 16.88 3.62
N GLY A 511 -12.49 17.51 4.26
CA GLY A 511 -12.48 18.93 4.59
C GLY A 511 -13.64 19.75 3.99
N GLY A 512 -13.69 21.01 4.36
CA GLY A 512 -14.66 21.99 3.88
C GLY A 512 -16.08 21.80 4.39
N VAL A 513 -17.05 22.38 3.67
CA VAL A 513 -18.48 22.27 4.03
C VAL A 513 -18.95 20.82 4.17
N PRO A 514 -18.57 19.89 3.27
CA PRO A 514 -18.98 18.49 3.41
C PRO A 514 -18.48 17.82 4.70
N TRP A 515 -17.31 18.23 5.21
CA TRP A 515 -16.80 17.72 6.48
C TRP A 515 -17.68 18.14 7.66
N ALA A 516 -18.06 19.42 7.72
CA ALA A 516 -18.95 19.93 8.76
C ALA A 516 -20.34 19.27 8.67
N GLU A 517 -20.87 19.10 7.47
CA GLU A 517 -22.15 18.43 7.25
C GLU A 517 -22.11 16.94 7.63
N TRP A 518 -21.01 16.23 7.32
CA TRP A 518 -20.82 14.84 7.73
C TRP A 518 -20.81 14.69 9.26
N GLN A 519 -20.15 15.63 9.96
CA GLN A 519 -20.14 15.65 11.43
C GLN A 519 -21.54 15.88 12.00
N GLU A 520 -22.33 16.80 11.39
CA GLU A 520 -23.72 17.01 11.80
C GLU A 520 -24.56 15.76 11.60
N ARG A 521 -24.49 15.14 10.41
CA ARG A 521 -25.21 13.91 10.08
C ARG A 521 -24.86 12.76 11.02
N LEU A 522 -23.58 12.58 11.33
CA LEU A 522 -23.16 11.58 12.34
C LEU A 522 -23.60 11.96 13.75
N GLY A 523 -23.63 13.27 14.08
CA GLY A 523 -24.15 13.75 15.36
C GLY A 523 -25.59 13.27 15.59
N ASP A 524 -26.45 13.42 14.58
CA ASP A 524 -27.82 12.94 14.60
C ASP A 524 -27.88 11.41 14.73
N LEU A 525 -26.98 10.68 14.07
CA LEU A 525 -26.90 9.21 14.11
C LEU A 525 -26.20 8.63 15.36
N GLY A 526 -26.01 9.43 16.41
CA GLY A 526 -25.42 8.99 17.69
C GLY A 526 -23.97 9.46 17.91
N GLY A 527 -23.44 10.29 17.04
CA GLY A 527 -22.13 10.92 17.18
C GLY A 527 -20.98 10.17 16.52
N ARG A 528 -19.89 10.90 16.32
CA ARG A 528 -18.67 10.41 15.63
C ARG A 528 -17.85 9.41 16.47
N ASP A 529 -18.01 9.40 17.79
CA ASP A 529 -17.24 8.52 18.68
C ASP A 529 -17.49 7.05 18.38
N GLN A 530 -18.68 6.70 17.89
CA GLN A 530 -18.96 5.34 17.43
C GLN A 530 -18.04 4.89 16.30
N CYS A 531 -17.56 5.81 15.44
CA CYS A 531 -16.62 5.51 14.37
C CYS A 531 -15.21 5.22 14.90
N LEU A 532 -14.80 5.91 15.98
CA LEU A 532 -13.51 5.74 16.64
C LEU A 532 -13.45 4.43 17.41
N ASP A 533 -14.41 4.24 18.27
CA ASP A 533 -14.44 3.11 19.20
C ASP A 533 -15.01 1.83 18.57
N ARG A 534 -15.51 1.94 17.33
CA ARG A 534 -16.26 0.88 16.63
C ARG A 534 -17.39 0.32 17.50
N ASN A 535 -18.03 1.20 18.26
CA ASN A 535 -19.09 0.84 19.18
C ASN A 535 -20.46 1.27 18.62
N PRO A 536 -21.34 0.34 18.24
CA PRO A 536 -22.65 0.65 17.68
C PRO A 536 -23.67 1.15 18.72
N GLN A 537 -23.32 1.19 20.01
CA GLN A 537 -24.28 1.48 21.09
C GLN A 537 -24.94 2.86 20.97
N ALA A 538 -24.23 3.86 20.46
CA ALA A 538 -24.77 5.20 20.32
C ALA A 538 -25.94 5.25 19.30
N TYR A 539 -25.81 4.59 18.15
CA TYR A 539 -26.89 4.42 17.20
C TYR A 539 -27.96 3.46 17.72
N ASN A 540 -27.51 2.34 18.26
CA ASN A 540 -28.42 1.31 18.79
C ASN A 540 -29.21 1.78 20.03
N GLY A 541 -28.76 2.81 20.72
CA GLY A 541 -29.46 3.40 21.88
C GLY A 541 -30.53 4.43 21.52
N GLN A 542 -30.66 4.84 20.26
CA GLN A 542 -31.67 5.80 19.84
C GLN A 542 -33.06 5.15 19.88
N SER A 543 -34.11 5.91 20.25
CA SER A 543 -35.46 5.43 20.21
C SER A 543 -36.05 5.39 18.80
N SER A 544 -37.12 4.67 18.60
CA SER A 544 -37.85 4.60 17.32
C SER A 544 -38.30 5.98 16.85
N GLU A 545 -38.76 6.84 17.78
CA GLU A 545 -39.15 8.22 17.47
C GLU A 545 -37.95 9.11 17.10
N GLN A 546 -36.75 8.83 17.66
CA GLN A 546 -35.54 9.56 17.26
C GLN A 546 -35.14 9.20 15.83
N LEU A 547 -35.13 7.90 15.49
CA LEU A 547 -34.85 7.45 14.13
C LEU A 547 -35.87 7.98 13.12
N ASP A 548 -37.12 8.04 13.51
CA ASP A 548 -38.20 8.59 12.68
C ASP A 548 -37.97 10.10 12.39
N ARG A 549 -37.66 10.90 13.42
CA ARG A 549 -37.32 12.32 13.24
C ARG A 549 -36.06 12.55 12.38
N ILE A 550 -35.05 11.67 12.49
CA ILE A 550 -33.87 11.73 11.65
C ILE A 550 -34.24 11.47 10.18
N ALA A 551 -35.08 10.46 9.94
CA ALA A 551 -35.58 10.16 8.62
C ALA A 551 -36.33 11.36 8.01
N GLU A 552 -37.20 12.02 8.79
CA GLU A 552 -37.90 13.24 8.38
C GLU A 552 -36.94 14.41 8.10
N LYS A 553 -35.93 14.63 8.98
CA LYS A 553 -34.94 15.71 8.79
C LYS A 553 -34.19 15.60 7.46
N TYR A 554 -33.87 14.39 7.03
CA TYR A 554 -33.08 14.14 5.82
C TYR A 554 -33.92 13.65 4.63
N ASP A 555 -35.25 13.72 4.71
CA ASP A 555 -36.19 13.26 3.68
C ASP A 555 -35.92 11.80 3.26
N ILE A 556 -35.71 10.93 4.25
CA ILE A 556 -35.43 9.52 4.04
C ILE A 556 -36.70 8.71 4.25
N ARG A 557 -37.06 7.93 3.24
CA ARG A 557 -38.25 7.06 3.28
C ARG A 557 -37.96 5.59 3.50
N TYR A 558 -36.70 5.21 3.50
CA TYR A 558 -36.27 3.82 3.68
C TYR A 558 -35.30 3.67 4.84
N MET A 559 -35.52 2.68 5.70
CA MET A 559 -34.69 2.41 6.87
C MET A 559 -34.25 0.95 6.89
N VAL A 560 -32.98 0.71 7.17
CA VAL A 560 -32.43 -0.62 7.41
C VAL A 560 -32.37 -0.86 8.92
N VAL A 561 -33.09 -1.89 9.36
CA VAL A 561 -33.07 -2.36 10.75
C VAL A 561 -32.26 -3.65 10.82
N GLU A 562 -31.14 -3.63 11.53
CA GLU A 562 -30.31 -4.82 11.73
C GLU A 562 -30.97 -5.79 12.73
N GLN A 563 -30.54 -7.06 12.66
CA GLN A 563 -31.09 -8.12 13.53
C GLN A 563 -31.10 -7.75 15.02
N GLY A 564 -30.06 -7.11 15.51
CA GLY A 564 -29.92 -6.67 16.90
C GLY A 564 -30.91 -5.55 17.31
N GLN A 565 -31.71 -5.04 16.39
CA GLN A 565 -32.67 -3.95 16.58
C GLN A 565 -34.10 -4.36 16.18
N SER A 566 -34.34 -5.63 15.91
CA SER A 566 -35.61 -6.12 15.42
C SER A 566 -36.81 -5.91 16.38
N ASP A 567 -36.52 -5.74 17.66
CA ASP A 567 -37.47 -5.37 18.72
C ASP A 567 -38.12 -3.99 18.52
N ARG A 568 -37.52 -3.11 17.74
CA ARG A 568 -38.05 -1.78 17.38
C ARG A 568 -39.08 -1.80 16.24
N ILE A 569 -39.13 -2.87 15.46
CA ILE A 569 -40.04 -2.96 14.30
C ILE A 569 -41.50 -2.70 14.68
N PRO A 570 -42.04 -3.23 15.80
CA PRO A 570 -43.40 -2.91 16.22
C PRO A 570 -43.64 -1.41 16.46
N GLU A 571 -42.72 -0.73 17.18
CA GLU A 571 -42.81 0.69 17.47
C GLU A 571 -42.71 1.52 16.18
N LEU A 572 -41.79 1.18 15.27
CA LEU A 572 -41.64 1.85 13.97
C LEU A 572 -42.91 1.67 13.12
N ARG A 573 -43.62 0.54 13.22
CA ARG A 573 -44.90 0.35 12.54
C ARG A 573 -45.98 1.29 13.07
N GLU A 574 -46.02 1.57 14.37
CA GLU A 574 -46.94 2.55 14.96
C GLU A 574 -46.64 3.96 14.45
N LEU A 575 -45.37 4.26 14.08
CA LEU A 575 -44.94 5.53 13.46
C LEU A 575 -45.14 5.56 11.92
N GLY A 576 -45.81 4.55 11.35
CA GLY A 576 -46.17 4.53 9.92
C GLY A 576 -45.17 3.81 9.02
N TRP A 577 -44.17 3.14 9.58
CA TRP A 577 -43.22 2.33 8.80
C TRP A 577 -43.81 0.95 8.48
N SER A 578 -43.62 0.50 7.25
CA SER A 578 -44.06 -0.84 6.79
C SER A 578 -42.86 -1.63 6.24
N THR A 579 -42.87 -2.94 6.45
CA THR A 579 -41.81 -3.80 5.92
C THR A 579 -41.96 -3.96 4.41
N VAL A 580 -40.87 -3.66 3.66
CA VAL A 580 -40.81 -3.86 2.20
C VAL A 580 -39.83 -4.95 1.81
N LEU A 581 -38.90 -5.30 2.69
CA LEU A 581 -38.01 -6.44 2.50
C LEU A 581 -37.79 -7.15 3.82
N GLU A 582 -38.17 -8.42 3.86
CA GLU A 582 -37.90 -9.35 4.96
C GLU A 582 -36.45 -9.86 4.90
N PRO A 583 -35.92 -10.48 5.95
CA PRO A 583 -34.56 -11.06 5.95
C PRO A 583 -34.29 -11.97 4.75
N VAL A 584 -33.10 -11.86 4.20
CA VAL A 584 -32.65 -12.66 3.04
C VAL A 584 -31.50 -13.58 3.50
N ASN A 585 -31.72 -14.87 3.40
CA ASN A 585 -30.75 -15.90 3.84
C ASN A 585 -30.35 -15.71 5.31
N THR A 586 -29.05 -15.63 5.59
CA THR A 586 -28.51 -15.38 6.94
C THR A 586 -28.45 -13.91 7.31
N ILE A 587 -28.64 -13.00 6.35
CA ILE A 587 -28.70 -11.56 6.61
C ILE A 587 -30.09 -11.23 7.16
N GLN A 588 -30.13 -11.00 8.46
CA GLN A 588 -31.37 -10.75 9.20
C GLN A 588 -31.78 -9.27 9.22
N ASN A 589 -31.30 -8.50 8.25
CA ASN A 589 -31.65 -7.08 8.12
C ASN A 589 -32.98 -6.94 7.39
N VAL A 590 -33.87 -6.14 7.97
CA VAL A 590 -35.18 -5.79 7.44
C VAL A 590 -35.12 -4.40 6.82
N VAL A 591 -35.79 -4.19 5.69
CA VAL A 591 -35.94 -2.85 5.12
C VAL A 591 -37.38 -2.38 5.32
N LEU A 592 -37.52 -1.22 5.97
CA LEU A 592 -38.79 -0.56 6.21
C LEU A 592 -38.96 0.61 5.24
N HIS A 593 -40.19 0.93 4.90
CA HIS A 593 -40.59 2.09 4.09
C HIS A 593 -41.67 2.88 4.83
N LYS A 594 -41.51 4.20 4.86
CA LYS A 594 -42.54 5.14 5.37
C LYS A 594 -43.34 5.71 4.19
N THR A 595 -44.62 5.37 4.10
CA THR A 595 -45.52 6.05 3.17
C THR A 595 -45.88 7.39 3.76
N GLY A 596 -45.47 8.48 3.06
CA GLY A 596 -45.77 9.86 3.44
C GLY A 596 -47.26 10.20 3.50
#